data_af64679a3a708e463b659d91d58a7841
#
_entry.id   af64679a3a708e463b659d91d58a7841
#
_cell.length_a   1.000
_cell.length_b   1.000
_cell.length_c   1.000
_cell.angle_alpha   90.00
_cell.angle_beta   90.00
_cell.angle_gamma   90.00
#
_symmetry.space_group_name_H-M   'P 1'
#
loop_
_entity.id
_entity.type
_entity.pdbx_description
1 polymer ?
#
loop_
_entity_poly.entity_id
_entity_poly.type
_entity_poly.pdbx_seq_one_letter_code
_entity_poly.pdbx_strand_id
1 'polypeptide(L)'
;MVGYLVLVLNVRLNEKVCRMFNPYNVDLSQENIDVIQKNNTILLSYGIACHFDKPYHRECRGHIWHYDGISWKRFSRPYDKFWNLHESKCVLKLEEEYVLINGNKSSYEDIYLTPKEDGTCIQLYYDYEIGKWIPNTLGTLHVSNIFNVGITFQELFWKLSKEKYGISESLINETFNKDNTYLFEICADVNRIVTRYSTDRIYFVTSRNISDGHYLTSNEFSNEKPLLMTYHQITRFKVNNKNELMKLLKQYENDNDDKKFPEGFVVCANNGECIAKIKNEKYILYHGVLSGDPVFKRKQIVRLFFQNGLDDIPPEFFNEQDEAFVQRLKTYVNSLILEIEQKIQEKESKVFNTRKDYALWVTANIPSQVNGYFFQGCQGSFKDWLKERVEKNIDTYIYL
;
A
#
# COMPACT_ATOMS: atom_id res chain seq x y z
N MET A 1 -30.94 -6.81 25.24
CA MET A 1 -31.82 -5.62 25.40
C MET A 1 -31.77 -4.65 24.22
N VAL A 2 -30.59 -4.27 23.74
CA VAL A 2 -30.47 -3.33 22.59
C VAL A 2 -31.10 -3.89 21.28
N GLY A 3 -30.92 -5.18 20.98
CA GLY A 3 -31.54 -5.79 19.81
C GLY A 3 -33.07 -5.87 19.84
N TYR A 4 -33.64 -6.01 21.02
CA TYR A 4 -35.10 -6.03 21.19
C TYR A 4 -35.75 -4.63 21.01
N LEU A 5 -35.03 -3.57 21.40
CA LEU A 5 -35.48 -2.18 21.23
C LEU A 5 -35.49 -1.73 19.77
N VAL A 6 -34.57 -2.24 18.94
CA VAL A 6 -34.51 -1.94 17.52
C VAL A 6 -35.67 -2.59 16.74
N LEU A 7 -36.10 -3.78 17.14
CA LEU A 7 -37.20 -4.51 16.53
C LEU A 7 -38.60 -3.89 16.78
N VAL A 8 -38.76 -3.19 17.92
CA VAL A 8 -40.08 -2.69 18.35
C VAL A 8 -40.39 -1.27 17.84
N LEU A 9 -39.37 -0.48 17.46
CA LEU A 9 -39.54 0.97 17.23
C LEU A 9 -39.37 1.44 15.78
N ASN A 10 -39.15 0.57 14.79
CA ASN A 10 -38.84 1.01 13.41
C ASN A 10 -37.74 2.12 13.38
N VAL A 11 -36.80 2.07 14.33
CA VAL A 11 -35.77 3.09 14.53
C VAL A 11 -34.77 2.98 13.39
N ARG A 12 -34.58 4.05 12.66
CA ARG A 12 -33.43 4.16 11.74
C ARG A 12 -32.15 3.92 12.54
N LEU A 13 -31.41 2.88 12.16
CA LEU A 13 -30.09 2.63 12.72
C LEU A 13 -29.24 3.89 12.54
N ASN A 14 -28.50 4.27 13.54
CA ASN A 14 -27.48 5.32 13.45
C ASN A 14 -26.12 4.72 13.77
N GLU A 15 -25.05 5.42 13.47
CA GLU A 15 -23.67 4.92 13.62
C GLU A 15 -23.40 4.36 15.03
N LYS A 16 -23.87 5.03 16.07
CA LYS A 16 -23.70 4.59 17.46
C LYS A 16 -24.43 3.28 17.74
N VAL A 17 -25.62 3.07 17.15
CA VAL A 17 -26.37 1.82 17.26
C VAL A 17 -25.68 0.72 16.48
N CYS A 18 -25.20 1.00 15.27
CA CYS A 18 -24.49 0.02 14.44
C CYS A 18 -23.18 -0.46 15.05
N ARG A 19 -22.51 0.36 15.87
CA ARG A 19 -21.31 -0.08 16.61
C ARG A 19 -21.59 -1.21 17.60
N MET A 20 -22.78 -1.24 18.19
CA MET A 20 -23.19 -2.25 19.16
C MET A 20 -24.04 -3.37 18.52
N PHE A 21 -24.90 -3.00 17.55
CA PHE A 21 -25.74 -3.92 16.81
C PHE A 21 -25.24 -4.04 15.37
N ASN A 22 -24.47 -5.06 15.11
CA ASN A 22 -23.75 -5.29 13.83
C ASN A 22 -23.67 -6.80 13.53
N PRO A 23 -23.18 -7.19 12.32
CA PRO A 23 -23.11 -8.59 11.92
C PRO A 23 -22.29 -9.50 12.82
N TYR A 24 -21.36 -8.95 13.60
CA TYR A 24 -20.44 -9.71 14.46
C TYR A 24 -20.90 -9.78 15.92
N ASN A 25 -21.95 -9.02 16.30
CA ASN A 25 -22.47 -8.94 17.67
C ASN A 25 -21.43 -8.56 18.73
N VAL A 26 -20.54 -7.62 18.39
CA VAL A 26 -19.48 -7.10 19.25
C VAL A 26 -19.51 -5.59 19.32
N ASP A 27 -18.86 -4.98 20.28
CA ASP A 27 -18.63 -3.53 20.27
C ASP A 27 -17.46 -3.19 19.33
N LEU A 28 -17.81 -2.77 18.12
CA LEU A 28 -16.83 -2.45 17.06
C LEU A 28 -15.86 -1.34 17.47
N SER A 29 -16.24 -0.44 18.39
CA SER A 29 -15.36 0.63 18.85
C SER A 29 -14.24 0.10 19.75
N GLN A 30 -14.51 -0.91 20.57
CA GLN A 30 -13.50 -1.58 21.38
C GLN A 30 -12.58 -2.46 20.53
N GLU A 31 -13.08 -2.98 19.40
CA GLU A 31 -12.29 -3.76 18.44
C GLU A 31 -11.48 -2.88 17.48
N ASN A 32 -11.58 -1.55 17.59
CA ASN A 32 -10.96 -0.59 16.66
C ASN A 32 -11.36 -0.83 15.20
N ILE A 33 -12.66 -1.04 14.98
CA ILE A 33 -13.27 -1.15 13.65
C ILE A 33 -14.10 0.11 13.39
N ASP A 34 -13.76 0.77 12.29
CA ASP A 34 -14.46 1.96 11.82
C ASP A 34 -15.74 1.57 11.09
N VAL A 35 -16.79 2.35 11.32
CA VAL A 35 -18.11 2.16 10.72
C VAL A 35 -18.47 3.39 9.90
N ILE A 36 -18.68 3.22 8.61
CA ILE A 36 -19.31 4.24 7.76
C ILE A 36 -20.72 3.79 7.46
N GLN A 37 -21.70 4.64 7.76
CA GLN A 37 -23.11 4.29 7.62
C GLN A 37 -23.87 5.21 6.69
N LYS A 38 -24.77 4.61 5.92
CA LYS A 38 -25.80 5.32 5.16
C LYS A 38 -27.09 4.51 5.21
N ASN A 39 -28.15 5.09 5.79
CA ASN A 39 -29.41 4.39 6.07
C ASN A 39 -29.15 3.10 6.89
N ASN A 40 -29.64 1.96 6.41
CA ASN A 40 -29.44 0.65 7.02
C ASN A 40 -28.23 -0.11 6.48
N THR A 41 -27.38 0.54 5.69
CA THR A 41 -26.16 -0.04 5.12
C THR A 41 -24.93 0.49 5.85
N ILE A 42 -24.03 -0.41 6.19
CA ILE A 42 -22.74 -0.08 6.83
C ILE A 42 -21.58 -0.63 6.01
N LEU A 43 -20.49 0.13 6.01
CA LEU A 43 -19.17 -0.33 5.56
C LEU A 43 -18.27 -0.43 6.78
N LEU A 44 -17.61 -1.57 6.93
CA LEU A 44 -16.70 -1.86 8.04
C LEU A 44 -15.26 -1.84 7.55
N SER A 45 -14.41 -1.09 8.26
CA SER A 45 -12.98 -1.02 8.01
C SER A 45 -12.20 -1.13 9.32
N TYR A 46 -11.09 -1.85 9.31
CA TYR A 46 -10.20 -1.87 10.47
C TYR A 46 -9.53 -0.50 10.67
N GLY A 47 -9.53 0.00 11.89
CA GLY A 47 -8.81 1.18 12.28
C GLY A 47 -7.31 0.93 12.50
N ILE A 48 -6.55 2.00 12.68
CA ILE A 48 -5.08 1.94 12.84
C ILE A 48 -4.63 1.13 14.05
N ALA A 49 -5.43 1.12 15.13
CA ALA A 49 -5.15 0.39 16.37
C ALA A 49 -5.74 -1.02 16.43
N CYS A 50 -6.28 -1.55 15.31
CA CYS A 50 -6.84 -2.90 15.28
C CYS A 50 -5.76 -3.96 15.53
N HIS A 51 -6.02 -4.88 16.46
CA HIS A 51 -5.05 -5.90 16.88
C HIS A 51 -4.95 -7.11 15.93
N PHE A 52 -5.96 -7.38 15.11
CA PHE A 52 -6.03 -8.51 14.19
C PHE A 52 -5.90 -9.89 14.87
N ASP A 53 -6.38 -10.01 16.09
CA ASP A 53 -6.39 -11.26 16.87
C ASP A 53 -7.64 -12.13 16.61
N LYS A 54 -8.63 -11.59 15.89
CA LYS A 54 -9.86 -12.28 15.50
C LYS A 54 -10.02 -12.36 13.98
N PRO A 55 -10.63 -13.43 13.44
CA PRO A 55 -10.78 -13.61 12.00
C PRO A 55 -11.47 -12.43 11.30
N TYR A 56 -12.56 -11.89 11.89
CA TYR A 56 -13.31 -10.79 11.29
C TYR A 56 -12.55 -9.46 11.24
N HIS A 57 -11.48 -9.27 12.03
CA HIS A 57 -10.63 -8.09 11.92
C HIS A 57 -9.97 -7.98 10.55
N ARG A 58 -9.52 -9.11 9.98
CA ARG A 58 -8.95 -9.16 8.63
C ARG A 58 -9.99 -8.90 7.56
N GLU A 59 -11.21 -9.39 7.79
CA GLU A 59 -12.34 -9.21 6.88
C GLU A 59 -12.80 -7.74 6.83
N CYS A 60 -12.74 -6.99 7.94
CA CYS A 60 -13.14 -5.59 8.00
C CYS A 60 -12.21 -4.68 7.16
N ARG A 61 -12.29 -4.82 5.84
CA ARG A 61 -11.53 -4.04 4.86
C ARG A 61 -12.44 -3.59 3.72
N GLY A 62 -13.49 -2.81 4.07
CA GLY A 62 -14.47 -2.34 3.11
C GLY A 62 -15.64 -3.32 2.91
N HIS A 63 -15.87 -4.24 3.84
CA HIS A 63 -17.05 -5.10 3.83
C HIS A 63 -18.33 -4.28 3.97
N ILE A 64 -19.30 -4.54 3.11
CA ILE A 64 -20.59 -3.85 3.12
C ILE A 64 -21.69 -4.79 3.58
N TRP A 65 -22.45 -4.34 4.57
CA TRP A 65 -23.58 -5.03 5.13
C TRP A 65 -24.83 -4.16 5.12
N HIS A 66 -25.97 -4.77 4.91
CA HIS A 66 -27.26 -4.13 4.97
C HIS A 66 -28.17 -4.82 5.98
N TYR A 67 -28.89 -4.05 6.80
CA TYR A 67 -29.88 -4.56 7.73
C TYR A 67 -31.29 -4.43 7.11
N ASP A 68 -31.91 -5.57 6.81
CA ASP A 68 -33.24 -5.65 6.17
C ASP A 68 -34.42 -5.45 7.13
N GLY A 69 -34.17 -5.12 8.41
CA GLY A 69 -35.14 -5.03 9.47
C GLY A 69 -35.24 -6.29 10.33
N ILE A 70 -34.67 -7.40 9.88
CA ILE A 70 -34.69 -8.71 10.56
C ILE A 70 -33.28 -9.19 10.82
N SER A 71 -32.41 -9.12 9.82
CA SER A 71 -31.05 -9.65 9.86
C SER A 71 -30.09 -8.82 9.04
N TRP A 72 -28.80 -8.99 9.33
CA TRP A 72 -27.74 -8.42 8.51
C TRP A 72 -27.48 -9.30 7.26
N LYS A 73 -27.51 -8.67 6.10
CA LYS A 73 -27.17 -9.26 4.80
C LYS A 73 -25.84 -8.68 4.33
N ARG A 74 -24.90 -9.52 3.93
CA ARG A 74 -23.65 -9.07 3.32
C ARG A 74 -23.90 -8.69 1.86
N PHE A 75 -23.54 -7.46 1.45
CA PHE A 75 -23.67 -6.96 0.08
C PHE A 75 -22.35 -7.00 -0.66
N SER A 76 -21.23 -6.85 0.06
CA SER A 76 -19.92 -6.94 -0.56
C SER A 76 -18.89 -7.58 0.39
N ARG A 77 -18.00 -8.41 -0.19
CA ARG A 77 -16.89 -9.08 0.49
C ARG A 77 -15.62 -8.95 -0.34
N PRO A 78 -14.84 -7.85 -0.17
CA PRO A 78 -13.57 -7.68 -0.86
C PRO A 78 -12.45 -8.53 -0.25
N TYR A 79 -11.18 -8.16 -0.49
CA TYR A 79 -10.05 -8.88 0.11
C TYR A 79 -10.04 -8.79 1.62
N ASP A 80 -9.56 -9.84 2.26
CA ASP A 80 -9.08 -9.77 3.62
C ASP A 80 -7.79 -8.94 3.71
N LYS A 81 -7.46 -8.44 4.90
CA LYS A 81 -6.17 -7.79 5.14
C LYS A 81 -5.02 -8.76 4.90
N PHE A 82 -4.06 -8.35 4.09
CA PHE A 82 -2.75 -8.98 3.94
C PHE A 82 -1.65 -7.93 4.13
N TRP A 83 -0.46 -8.35 4.55
CA TRP A 83 0.60 -7.48 5.03
C TRP A 83 1.77 -7.40 4.05
N ASN A 84 2.64 -6.39 4.24
CA ASN A 84 3.93 -6.41 3.58
C ASN A 84 4.76 -7.58 4.12
N LEU A 85 5.60 -8.16 3.28
CA LEU A 85 6.41 -9.35 3.62
C LEU A 85 7.25 -9.18 4.90
N HIS A 86 7.74 -7.95 5.17
CA HIS A 86 8.57 -7.64 6.33
C HIS A 86 7.76 -7.33 7.61
N GLU A 87 6.45 -7.19 7.53
CA GLU A 87 5.63 -6.91 8.71
C GLU A 87 5.48 -8.14 9.60
N SER A 88 5.53 -7.98 10.92
CA SER A 88 5.50 -9.08 11.89
C SER A 88 4.24 -9.95 11.81
N LYS A 89 3.12 -9.39 11.35
CA LYS A 89 1.84 -10.09 11.17
C LYS A 89 1.71 -10.76 9.79
N CYS A 90 2.73 -10.67 8.93
CA CYS A 90 2.71 -11.34 7.64
C CYS A 90 2.74 -12.86 7.84
N VAL A 91 1.79 -13.52 7.24
CA VAL A 91 1.66 -14.99 7.33
C VAL A 91 2.65 -15.74 6.43
N LEU A 92 3.26 -15.03 5.47
CA LEU A 92 4.23 -15.59 4.52
C LEU A 92 5.65 -15.34 5.02
N LYS A 93 6.50 -16.39 4.97
CA LYS A 93 7.96 -16.29 5.08
C LYS A 93 8.60 -16.98 3.90
N LEU A 94 9.61 -16.36 3.32
CA LEU A 94 10.35 -16.90 2.17
C LEU A 94 11.65 -17.54 2.65
N GLU A 95 11.75 -18.85 2.49
CA GLU A 95 12.98 -19.62 2.66
C GLU A 95 13.57 -19.91 1.26
N GLU A 96 14.81 -20.39 1.18
CA GLU A 96 15.49 -20.54 -0.12
C GLU A 96 14.72 -21.47 -1.09
N GLU A 97 14.26 -22.64 -0.64
CA GLU A 97 13.65 -23.69 -1.46
C GLU A 97 12.16 -23.93 -1.15
N TYR A 98 11.58 -23.24 -0.16
CA TYR A 98 10.19 -23.39 0.22
C TYR A 98 9.66 -22.10 0.86
N VAL A 99 8.36 -22.05 1.07
CA VAL A 99 7.70 -20.97 1.78
C VAL A 99 7.04 -21.49 3.05
N LEU A 100 6.89 -20.62 4.06
CA LEU A 100 6.03 -20.89 5.22
C LEU A 100 4.78 -20.02 5.09
N ILE A 101 3.61 -20.65 5.12
CA ILE A 101 2.31 -19.97 5.12
C ILE A 101 1.62 -20.32 6.44
N ASN A 102 1.34 -19.33 7.29
CA ASN A 102 0.85 -19.54 8.65
C ASN A 102 1.72 -20.53 9.49
N GLY A 103 3.04 -20.52 9.25
CA GLY A 103 3.97 -21.43 9.90
C GLY A 103 4.05 -22.83 9.29
N ASN A 104 3.18 -23.18 8.34
CA ASN A 104 3.20 -24.47 7.65
C ASN A 104 4.08 -24.40 6.41
N LYS A 105 4.90 -25.46 6.21
CA LYS A 105 5.76 -25.57 5.03
C LYS A 105 4.92 -25.87 3.78
N SER A 106 5.15 -25.09 2.72
CA SER A 106 4.53 -25.22 1.41
C SER A 106 5.58 -25.03 0.31
N SER A 107 5.27 -25.48 -0.90
CA SER A 107 6.13 -25.27 -2.08
C SER A 107 5.95 -23.88 -2.65
N TYR A 108 6.96 -23.38 -3.38
CA TYR A 108 6.79 -22.21 -4.26
C TYR A 108 5.75 -22.44 -5.37
N GLU A 109 5.48 -23.70 -5.74
CA GLU A 109 4.41 -24.05 -6.69
C GLU A 109 3.00 -23.75 -6.15
N ASP A 110 2.83 -23.68 -4.81
CA ASP A 110 1.55 -23.38 -4.16
C ASP A 110 1.17 -21.91 -4.19
N ILE A 111 2.10 -21.05 -4.64
CA ILE A 111 1.89 -19.62 -4.75
C ILE A 111 2.14 -19.11 -6.18
N TYR A 112 1.64 -17.90 -6.45
CA TYR A 112 1.99 -17.13 -7.62
C TYR A 112 2.09 -15.65 -7.26
N LEU A 113 2.80 -14.88 -8.07
CA LEU A 113 2.92 -13.44 -7.94
C LEU A 113 2.08 -12.75 -8.99
N THR A 114 1.44 -11.66 -8.60
CA THR A 114 0.77 -10.75 -9.52
C THR A 114 1.34 -9.35 -9.36
N PRO A 115 1.55 -8.57 -10.45
CA PRO A 115 1.87 -7.17 -10.32
C PRO A 115 0.87 -6.47 -9.40
N LYS A 116 1.39 -5.70 -8.45
CA LYS A 116 0.58 -4.80 -7.67
C LYS A 116 0.42 -3.51 -8.47
N GLU A 117 -0.74 -3.38 -9.13
CA GLU A 117 -1.06 -2.18 -9.86
C GLU A 117 -1.28 -1.02 -8.89
N ASP A 118 -0.76 0.16 -9.25
CA ASP A 118 -0.80 1.36 -8.42
C ASP A 118 -1.96 2.26 -8.85
N GLY A 119 -3.12 1.98 -8.34
CA GLY A 119 -4.34 2.68 -8.67
C GLY A 119 -5.29 2.78 -7.47
N THR A 120 -6.56 2.69 -7.75
CA THR A 120 -7.61 2.64 -6.74
C THR A 120 -8.40 1.36 -6.88
N CYS A 121 -8.40 0.57 -5.81
CA CYS A 121 -9.17 -0.67 -5.75
C CYS A 121 -10.67 -0.36 -5.68
N ILE A 122 -11.41 -0.90 -6.63
CA ILE A 122 -12.87 -0.82 -6.72
C ILE A 122 -13.47 -2.19 -6.46
N GLN A 123 -14.40 -2.24 -5.53
CA GLN A 123 -15.32 -3.36 -5.35
C GLN A 123 -16.61 -3.08 -6.11
N LEU A 124 -16.94 -3.92 -7.08
CA LEU A 124 -18.20 -3.89 -7.80
C LEU A 124 -19.12 -4.94 -7.19
N TYR A 125 -20.21 -4.51 -6.62
CA TYR A 125 -21.21 -5.38 -5.98
C TYR A 125 -22.63 -4.98 -6.37
N TYR A 126 -23.57 -5.92 -6.24
CA TYR A 126 -24.98 -5.64 -6.48
C TYR A 126 -25.65 -5.17 -5.20
N ASP A 127 -26.23 -3.98 -5.24
CA ASP A 127 -27.06 -3.45 -4.16
C ASP A 127 -28.52 -3.84 -4.39
N TYR A 128 -29.00 -4.77 -3.58
CA TYR A 128 -30.36 -5.31 -3.69
C TYR A 128 -31.45 -4.30 -3.32
N GLU A 129 -31.14 -3.25 -2.52
CA GLU A 129 -32.10 -2.22 -2.12
C GLU A 129 -32.45 -1.29 -3.27
N ILE A 130 -31.45 -0.93 -4.06
CA ILE A 130 -31.62 -0.01 -5.20
C ILE A 130 -31.65 -0.74 -6.55
N GLY A 131 -31.41 -2.05 -6.55
CA GLY A 131 -31.45 -2.91 -7.74
C GLY A 131 -30.37 -2.62 -8.77
N LYS A 132 -29.15 -2.20 -8.34
CA LYS A 132 -28.08 -1.77 -9.23
C LYS A 132 -26.69 -2.28 -8.80
N TRP A 133 -25.81 -2.35 -9.78
CA TRP A 133 -24.39 -2.56 -9.55
C TRP A 133 -23.70 -1.27 -9.11
N ILE A 134 -22.96 -1.34 -8.01
CA ILE A 134 -22.27 -0.19 -7.40
C ILE A 134 -20.77 -0.43 -7.44
N PRO A 135 -20.00 0.30 -8.27
CA PRO A 135 -18.55 0.37 -8.13
C PRO A 135 -18.21 1.30 -6.98
N ASN A 136 -17.49 0.79 -5.99
CA ASN A 136 -17.19 1.52 -4.77
C ASN A 136 -15.74 1.30 -4.32
N THR A 137 -15.10 2.32 -3.75
CA THR A 137 -13.78 2.13 -3.13
C THR A 137 -13.90 1.36 -1.83
N LEU A 138 -12.79 0.82 -1.31
CA LEU A 138 -12.82 0.05 -0.06
C LEU A 138 -13.01 0.92 1.19
N GLY A 139 -12.85 2.24 1.07
CA GLY A 139 -12.91 3.17 2.20
C GLY A 139 -14.15 4.08 2.23
N THR A 140 -15.09 3.94 1.29
CA THR A 140 -16.26 4.82 1.20
C THR A 140 -17.54 4.01 1.01
N LEU A 141 -18.70 4.62 1.25
CA LEU A 141 -20.00 4.01 1.02
C LEU A 141 -20.81 4.87 0.04
N HIS A 142 -21.19 4.29 -1.10
CA HIS A 142 -21.97 4.82 -2.22
C HIS A 142 -21.27 5.89 -3.09
N VAL A 143 -20.60 6.90 -2.54
CA VAL A 143 -19.97 7.96 -3.35
C VAL A 143 -18.55 8.18 -2.88
N SER A 144 -17.62 8.19 -3.82
CA SER A 144 -16.22 8.48 -3.58
C SER A 144 -15.72 9.49 -4.59
N ASN A 145 -15.51 10.73 -4.14
CA ASN A 145 -14.96 11.78 -5.00
C ASN A 145 -13.48 11.56 -5.24
N ILE A 146 -13.04 11.81 -6.48
CA ILE A 146 -11.62 11.92 -6.80
C ILE A 146 -11.18 13.32 -6.41
N PHE A 147 -10.12 13.42 -5.63
CA PHE A 147 -9.66 14.68 -5.08
C PHE A 147 -9.33 15.68 -6.20
N ASN A 148 -9.88 16.90 -6.12
CA ASN A 148 -9.66 18.03 -7.05
C ASN A 148 -10.08 17.80 -8.52
N VAL A 149 -10.80 16.73 -8.87
CA VAL A 149 -11.15 16.43 -10.27
C VAL A 149 -12.64 16.68 -10.57
N GLY A 150 -13.50 16.73 -9.57
CA GLY A 150 -14.93 16.99 -9.72
C GLY A 150 -15.75 15.82 -10.28
N ILE A 151 -15.16 14.62 -10.36
CA ILE A 151 -15.86 13.37 -10.69
C ILE A 151 -15.68 12.34 -9.59
N THR A 152 -16.57 11.37 -9.55
CA THR A 152 -16.51 10.25 -8.60
C THR A 152 -15.80 9.05 -9.20
N PHE A 153 -15.34 8.11 -8.34
CA PHE A 153 -14.81 6.82 -8.81
C PHE A 153 -15.87 5.99 -9.51
N GLN A 154 -17.15 6.11 -9.13
CA GLN A 154 -18.25 5.47 -9.84
C GLN A 154 -18.36 5.96 -11.28
N GLU A 155 -18.36 7.28 -11.47
CA GLU A 155 -18.42 7.89 -12.81
C GLU A 155 -17.19 7.50 -13.64
N LEU A 156 -16.00 7.51 -13.05
CA LEU A 156 -14.77 7.10 -13.72
C LEU A 156 -14.83 5.62 -14.15
N PHE A 157 -15.27 4.73 -13.25
CA PHE A 157 -15.40 3.29 -13.56
C PHE A 157 -16.35 3.07 -14.73
N TRP A 158 -17.56 3.62 -14.66
CA TRP A 158 -18.56 3.45 -15.74
C TRP A 158 -18.13 4.09 -17.05
N LYS A 159 -17.52 5.28 -16.98
CA LYS A 159 -16.97 5.95 -18.17
C LYS A 159 -15.91 5.08 -18.86
N LEU A 160 -14.89 4.64 -18.14
CA LEU A 160 -13.83 3.82 -18.71
C LEU A 160 -14.35 2.45 -19.18
N SER A 161 -15.26 1.82 -18.42
CA SER A 161 -15.89 0.55 -18.83
C SER A 161 -16.60 0.68 -20.17
N LYS A 162 -17.36 1.75 -20.37
CA LYS A 162 -18.08 2.01 -21.62
C LYS A 162 -17.16 2.43 -22.76
N GLU A 163 -16.30 3.42 -22.54
CA GLU A 163 -15.52 4.05 -23.60
C GLU A 163 -14.35 3.17 -24.09
N LYS A 164 -13.70 2.45 -23.16
CA LYS A 164 -12.51 1.64 -23.50
C LYS A 164 -12.82 0.16 -23.73
N TYR A 165 -13.83 -0.37 -23.04
CA TYR A 165 -14.10 -1.80 -23.06
C TYR A 165 -15.46 -2.15 -23.69
N GLY A 166 -16.28 -1.14 -24.02
CA GLY A 166 -17.61 -1.36 -24.59
C GLY A 166 -18.61 -1.99 -23.61
N ILE A 167 -18.33 -1.92 -22.30
CA ILE A 167 -19.12 -2.59 -21.26
C ILE A 167 -20.06 -1.58 -20.61
N SER A 168 -21.36 -1.86 -20.71
CA SER A 168 -22.42 -1.07 -20.06
C SER A 168 -22.86 -1.72 -18.75
N GLU A 169 -23.52 -0.93 -17.88
CA GLU A 169 -24.14 -1.43 -16.65
C GLU A 169 -25.20 -2.50 -16.95
N SER A 170 -25.99 -2.36 -18.04
CA SER A 170 -26.97 -3.37 -18.44
C SER A 170 -26.31 -4.70 -18.77
N LEU A 171 -25.19 -4.68 -19.49
CA LEU A 171 -24.46 -5.89 -19.85
C LEU A 171 -23.89 -6.60 -18.62
N ILE A 172 -23.39 -5.84 -17.65
CA ILE A 172 -22.95 -6.39 -16.36
C ILE A 172 -24.14 -7.00 -15.61
N ASN A 173 -25.29 -6.31 -15.58
CA ASN A 173 -26.48 -6.80 -14.87
C ASN A 173 -27.04 -8.11 -15.46
N GLU A 174 -26.89 -8.32 -16.76
CA GLU A 174 -27.30 -9.54 -17.45
C GLU A 174 -26.32 -10.70 -17.26
N THR A 175 -25.02 -10.38 -17.01
CA THR A 175 -23.93 -11.35 -17.08
C THR A 175 -23.38 -11.73 -15.72
N PHE A 176 -23.20 -10.76 -14.83
CA PHE A 176 -22.49 -10.97 -13.56
C PHE A 176 -23.38 -11.63 -12.51
N ASN A 177 -22.77 -12.55 -11.74
CA ASN A 177 -23.44 -13.17 -10.60
C ASN A 177 -23.54 -12.19 -9.42
N LYS A 178 -24.77 -11.90 -8.98
CA LYS A 178 -25.07 -10.96 -7.90
C LYS A 178 -24.58 -11.41 -6.51
N ASP A 179 -24.26 -12.70 -6.35
CA ASP A 179 -23.72 -13.26 -5.13
C ASP A 179 -22.18 -13.14 -5.04
N ASN A 180 -21.56 -12.43 -5.97
CA ASN A 180 -20.13 -12.20 -6.01
C ASN A 180 -19.79 -10.70 -5.89
N THR A 181 -18.65 -10.43 -5.26
CA THR A 181 -17.96 -9.15 -5.32
C THR A 181 -16.84 -9.25 -6.35
N TYR A 182 -16.81 -8.35 -7.33
CA TYR A 182 -15.77 -8.27 -8.35
C TYR A 182 -14.80 -7.15 -7.99
N LEU A 183 -13.50 -7.43 -8.04
CA LEU A 183 -12.47 -6.49 -7.62
C LEU A 183 -11.66 -6.04 -8.84
N PHE A 184 -11.58 -4.74 -8.98
CA PHE A 184 -10.88 -4.07 -10.06
C PHE A 184 -9.87 -3.08 -9.50
N GLU A 185 -8.83 -2.76 -10.27
CA GLU A 185 -7.93 -1.65 -10.00
C GLU A 185 -8.05 -0.64 -11.12
N ILE A 186 -8.45 0.60 -10.80
CA ILE A 186 -8.46 1.72 -11.76
C ILE A 186 -7.11 2.40 -11.70
N CYS A 187 -6.41 2.39 -12.83
CA CYS A 187 -5.14 3.06 -13.04
C CYS A 187 -5.33 4.12 -14.12
N ALA A 188 -5.59 5.35 -13.72
CA ALA A 188 -5.83 6.48 -14.61
C ALA A 188 -5.03 7.71 -14.16
N ASP A 189 -4.73 8.61 -15.10
CA ASP A 189 -3.95 9.81 -14.78
C ASP A 189 -4.64 10.69 -13.72
N VAL A 190 -5.99 10.74 -13.75
CA VAL A 190 -6.81 11.51 -12.80
C VAL A 190 -6.76 10.99 -11.35
N ASN A 191 -6.39 9.73 -11.12
CA ASN A 191 -6.25 9.14 -9.78
C ASN A 191 -4.84 8.60 -9.54
N ARG A 192 -3.84 9.09 -10.29
CA ARG A 192 -2.45 8.69 -10.16
C ARG A 192 -1.93 8.88 -8.73
N ILE A 193 -1.26 7.85 -8.22
CA ILE A 193 -0.55 7.89 -6.94
C ILE A 193 0.95 8.11 -7.23
N VAL A 194 1.68 7.08 -7.65
CA VAL A 194 3.11 7.17 -8.02
C VAL A 194 3.32 6.70 -9.46
N THR A 195 2.86 5.48 -9.76
CA THR A 195 3.07 4.85 -11.06
C THR A 195 2.40 5.64 -12.17
N ARG A 196 3.14 5.92 -13.24
CA ARG A 196 2.60 6.55 -14.43
C ARG A 196 2.34 5.49 -15.48
N TYR A 197 1.08 5.37 -15.88
CA TYR A 197 0.66 4.48 -16.96
C TYR A 197 0.62 5.23 -18.29
N SER A 198 0.94 4.56 -19.38
CA SER A 198 0.86 5.15 -20.74
C SER A 198 -0.57 5.48 -21.15
N THR A 199 -1.55 4.75 -20.62
CA THR A 199 -2.99 4.96 -20.87
C THR A 199 -3.79 4.58 -19.63
N ASP A 200 -4.95 5.22 -19.45
CA ASP A 200 -5.91 4.83 -18.40
C ASP A 200 -6.38 3.39 -18.59
N ARG A 201 -6.48 2.63 -17.50
CA ARG A 201 -6.81 1.19 -17.52
C ARG A 201 -7.70 0.81 -16.34
N ILE A 202 -8.52 -0.22 -16.56
CA ILE A 202 -9.16 -0.98 -15.49
C ILE A 202 -8.61 -2.40 -15.57
N TYR A 203 -7.97 -2.84 -14.51
CA TYR A 203 -7.54 -4.23 -14.35
C TYR A 203 -8.61 -5.01 -13.62
N PHE A 204 -9.01 -6.17 -14.16
CA PHE A 204 -9.75 -7.15 -13.38
C PHE A 204 -8.75 -7.91 -12.50
N VAL A 205 -8.97 -7.88 -11.20
CA VAL A 205 -8.04 -8.48 -10.23
C VAL A 205 -8.51 -9.86 -9.81
N THR A 206 -9.71 -9.96 -9.26
CA THR A 206 -10.30 -11.21 -8.81
C THR A 206 -11.79 -11.04 -8.52
N SER A 207 -12.47 -12.12 -8.20
CA SER A 207 -13.83 -12.10 -7.65
C SER A 207 -13.91 -13.00 -6.43
N ARG A 208 -14.83 -12.68 -5.52
CA ARG A 208 -15.03 -13.39 -4.28
C ARG A 208 -16.51 -13.63 -4.04
N ASN A 209 -16.88 -14.87 -3.69
CA ASN A 209 -18.24 -15.17 -3.27
C ASN A 209 -18.57 -14.46 -1.94
N ILE A 210 -19.73 -13.82 -1.88
CA ILE A 210 -20.14 -13.00 -0.74
C ILE A 210 -20.40 -13.84 0.50
N SER A 211 -20.99 -15.04 0.35
CA SER A 211 -21.45 -15.87 1.47
C SER A 211 -20.28 -16.58 2.18
N ASP A 212 -19.53 -17.40 1.47
CA ASP A 212 -18.45 -18.23 2.03
C ASP A 212 -17.05 -17.58 1.94
N GLY A 213 -16.89 -16.58 1.08
CA GLY A 213 -15.63 -15.86 0.90
C GLY A 213 -14.62 -16.58 0.02
N HIS A 214 -15.05 -17.60 -0.72
CA HIS A 214 -14.22 -18.28 -1.69
C HIS A 214 -13.80 -17.33 -2.81
N TYR A 215 -12.52 -17.33 -3.18
CA TYR A 215 -12.02 -16.62 -4.36
C TYR A 215 -12.25 -17.46 -5.59
N LEU A 216 -12.95 -16.90 -6.59
CA LEU A 216 -13.30 -17.64 -7.78
C LEU A 216 -12.09 -17.85 -8.68
N THR A 217 -11.93 -19.08 -9.14
CA THR A 217 -10.94 -19.45 -10.16
C THR A 217 -11.48 -19.18 -11.56
N SER A 218 -10.59 -19.15 -12.55
CA SER A 218 -10.97 -18.90 -13.95
C SER A 218 -11.97 -19.90 -14.53
N ASN A 219 -12.12 -21.08 -13.92
CA ASN A 219 -13.08 -22.10 -14.34
C ASN A 219 -14.48 -21.88 -13.76
N GLU A 220 -14.59 -21.09 -12.69
CA GLU A 220 -15.84 -20.79 -12.02
C GLU A 220 -16.57 -19.58 -12.61
N PHE A 221 -15.89 -18.80 -13.49
CA PHE A 221 -16.47 -17.69 -14.26
C PHE A 221 -17.10 -18.19 -15.56
N SER A 222 -18.12 -19.04 -15.53
CA SER A 222 -18.68 -19.61 -16.76
C SER A 222 -19.32 -18.58 -17.69
N ASN A 223 -20.17 -17.72 -17.16
CA ASN A 223 -20.91 -16.71 -17.92
C ASN A 223 -20.20 -15.36 -17.96
N GLU A 224 -19.51 -14.98 -16.88
CA GLU A 224 -18.85 -13.68 -16.71
C GLU A 224 -17.51 -13.62 -17.47
N LYS A 225 -16.87 -14.77 -17.71
CA LYS A 225 -15.51 -14.84 -18.26
C LYS A 225 -15.32 -14.04 -19.55
N PRO A 226 -16.19 -14.11 -20.57
CA PRO A 226 -15.98 -13.34 -21.80
C PRO A 226 -15.93 -11.84 -21.52
N LEU A 227 -16.79 -11.34 -20.61
CA LEU A 227 -16.86 -9.93 -20.27
C LEU A 227 -15.68 -9.50 -19.40
N LEU A 228 -15.32 -10.29 -18.39
CA LEU A 228 -14.18 -10.02 -17.52
C LEU A 228 -12.85 -10.00 -18.31
N MET A 229 -12.71 -10.84 -19.32
CA MET A 229 -11.50 -10.90 -20.16
C MET A 229 -11.33 -9.70 -21.10
N THR A 230 -12.35 -8.85 -21.27
CA THR A 230 -12.18 -7.59 -22.02
C THR A 230 -11.45 -6.51 -21.23
N TYR A 231 -11.51 -6.54 -19.88
CA TYR A 231 -10.68 -5.69 -19.04
C TYR A 231 -9.22 -6.13 -19.10
N HIS A 232 -8.31 -5.26 -18.72
CA HIS A 232 -6.91 -5.65 -18.56
C HIS A 232 -6.78 -6.77 -17.52
N GLN A 233 -6.03 -7.79 -17.87
CA GLN A 233 -5.79 -8.93 -16.99
C GLN A 233 -4.48 -8.75 -16.24
N ILE A 234 -4.47 -9.16 -14.99
CA ILE A 234 -3.25 -9.18 -14.19
C ILE A 234 -2.45 -10.45 -14.52
N THR A 235 -1.22 -10.26 -14.97
CA THR A 235 -0.31 -11.37 -15.26
C THR A 235 0.03 -12.15 -14.01
N ARG A 236 0.10 -13.47 -14.12
CA ARG A 236 0.53 -14.36 -13.04
C ARG A 236 1.92 -14.89 -13.33
N PHE A 237 2.81 -14.78 -12.37
CA PHE A 237 4.17 -15.29 -12.43
C PHE A 237 4.34 -16.44 -11.45
N LYS A 238 4.94 -17.53 -11.90
CA LYS A 238 5.40 -18.64 -11.06
C LYS A 238 6.89 -18.49 -10.83
N VAL A 239 7.33 -18.87 -9.65
CA VAL A 239 8.75 -18.93 -9.26
C VAL A 239 8.98 -20.23 -8.50
N ASN A 240 10.20 -20.76 -8.55
CA ASN A 240 10.52 -22.07 -7.95
C ASN A 240 11.29 -21.93 -6.64
N ASN A 241 11.86 -20.77 -6.37
CA ASN A 241 12.64 -20.48 -5.16
C ASN A 241 12.74 -18.98 -4.91
N LYS A 242 13.33 -18.62 -3.77
CA LYS A 242 13.53 -17.24 -3.34
C LYS A 242 14.38 -16.42 -4.30
N ASN A 243 15.44 -17.02 -4.86
CA ASN A 243 16.34 -16.31 -5.77
C ASN A 243 15.63 -15.89 -7.07
N GLU A 244 14.79 -16.76 -7.63
CA GLU A 244 13.98 -16.42 -8.80
C GLU A 244 12.98 -15.30 -8.48
N LEU A 245 12.34 -15.34 -7.30
CA LEU A 245 11.44 -14.29 -6.84
C LEU A 245 12.18 -12.95 -6.75
N MET A 246 13.35 -12.92 -6.11
CA MET A 246 14.15 -11.68 -5.97
C MET A 246 14.65 -11.16 -7.32
N LYS A 247 15.01 -12.06 -8.24
CA LYS A 247 15.37 -11.70 -9.60
C LYS A 247 14.20 -11.07 -10.37
N LEU A 248 13.01 -11.69 -10.27
CA LEU A 248 11.78 -11.16 -10.87
C LEU A 248 11.45 -9.75 -10.36
N LEU A 249 11.56 -9.53 -9.04
CA LEU A 249 11.35 -8.20 -8.45
C LEU A 249 12.27 -7.14 -9.07
N LYS A 250 13.58 -7.43 -9.15
CA LYS A 250 14.56 -6.51 -9.73
C LYS A 250 14.32 -6.24 -11.22
N GLN A 251 13.96 -7.27 -11.97
CA GLN A 251 13.60 -7.12 -13.38
C GLN A 251 12.37 -6.24 -13.54
N TYR A 252 11.32 -6.49 -12.76
CA TYR A 252 10.08 -5.73 -12.81
C TYR A 252 10.26 -4.26 -12.41
N GLU A 253 11.21 -3.95 -11.55
CA GLU A 253 11.54 -2.58 -11.17
C GLU A 253 12.20 -1.79 -12.31
N ASN A 254 12.96 -2.46 -13.18
CA ASN A 254 13.79 -1.83 -14.20
C ASN A 254 13.22 -1.93 -15.63
N ASP A 255 12.47 -2.99 -15.97
CA ASP A 255 12.04 -3.35 -17.32
C ASP A 255 10.53 -3.08 -17.53
N ASN A 256 10.09 -1.84 -17.39
CA ASN A 256 8.69 -1.52 -17.69
C ASN A 256 8.59 -0.31 -18.62
N ASP A 257 8.52 -0.56 -19.92
CA ASP A 257 8.24 0.46 -20.94
C ASP A 257 6.87 1.12 -20.75
N ASP A 258 5.92 0.39 -20.18
CA ASP A 258 4.51 0.75 -20.02
C ASP A 258 4.19 1.47 -18.70
N LYS A 259 5.09 1.34 -17.70
CA LYS A 259 4.90 1.85 -16.34
C LYS A 259 6.19 2.42 -15.79
N LYS A 260 6.16 3.64 -15.34
CA LYS A 260 7.26 4.20 -14.55
C LYS A 260 6.99 3.97 -13.07
N PHE A 261 7.99 3.46 -12.32
CA PHE A 261 7.93 3.22 -10.88
C PHE A 261 6.87 2.20 -10.45
N PRO A 262 6.93 0.95 -10.93
CA PRO A 262 5.94 -0.09 -10.57
C PRO A 262 5.95 -0.34 -9.06
N GLU A 263 4.74 -0.55 -8.46
CA GLU A 263 4.61 -0.69 -7.00
C GLU A 263 5.28 -1.95 -6.45
N GLY A 264 5.21 -3.07 -7.18
CA GLY A 264 5.75 -4.36 -6.77
C GLY A 264 4.82 -5.52 -7.07
N PHE A 265 4.73 -6.49 -6.15
CA PHE A 265 3.91 -7.69 -6.34
C PHE A 265 3.00 -7.97 -5.14
N VAL A 266 1.87 -8.63 -5.44
CA VAL A 266 1.06 -9.37 -4.47
C VAL A 266 1.37 -10.84 -4.62
N VAL A 267 1.63 -11.52 -3.52
CA VAL A 267 1.79 -12.97 -3.46
C VAL A 267 0.43 -13.58 -3.13
N CYS A 268 -0.03 -14.48 -3.97
CA CYS A 268 -1.32 -15.17 -3.80
C CYS A 268 -1.10 -16.68 -3.71
N ALA A 269 -1.95 -17.36 -2.92
CA ALA A 269 -2.07 -18.81 -2.97
C ALA A 269 -2.79 -19.25 -4.25
N ASN A 270 -2.65 -20.53 -4.63
CA ASN A 270 -3.29 -21.08 -5.83
C ASN A 270 -4.82 -21.00 -5.80
N ASN A 271 -5.43 -20.91 -4.62
CA ASN A 271 -6.86 -20.66 -4.45
C ASN A 271 -7.28 -19.18 -4.67
N GLY A 272 -6.35 -18.29 -4.98
CA GLY A 272 -6.61 -16.86 -5.21
C GLY A 272 -6.51 -15.96 -3.98
N GLU A 273 -6.32 -16.51 -2.78
CA GLU A 273 -6.15 -15.71 -1.55
C GLU A 273 -4.87 -14.87 -1.62
N CYS A 274 -4.99 -13.57 -1.36
CA CYS A 274 -3.84 -12.67 -1.23
C CYS A 274 -3.17 -12.89 0.14
N ILE A 275 -1.89 -13.32 0.12
CA ILE A 275 -1.15 -13.72 1.32
C ILE A 275 -0.23 -12.60 1.81
N ALA A 276 0.49 -11.96 0.88
CA ALA A 276 1.46 -10.92 1.19
C ALA A 276 1.60 -9.93 0.03
N LYS A 277 2.23 -8.79 0.30
CA LYS A 277 2.66 -7.84 -0.71
C LYS A 277 4.15 -7.53 -0.54
N ILE A 278 4.83 -7.37 -1.66
CA ILE A 278 6.23 -7.04 -1.75
C ILE A 278 6.32 -5.76 -2.59
N LYS A 279 6.70 -4.65 -1.96
CA LYS A 279 6.81 -3.37 -2.65
C LYS A 279 8.25 -3.12 -3.08
N ASN A 280 8.43 -2.53 -4.25
CA ASN A 280 9.71 -2.06 -4.73
C ASN A 280 10.25 -0.92 -3.86
N GLU A 281 11.53 -0.91 -3.59
CA GLU A 281 12.16 0.09 -2.72
C GLU A 281 12.02 1.50 -3.28
N LYS A 282 12.24 1.69 -4.58
CA LYS A 282 12.06 2.99 -5.25
C LYS A 282 10.62 3.48 -5.13
N TYR A 283 9.63 2.61 -5.35
CA TYR A 283 8.23 2.97 -5.19
C TYR A 283 7.92 3.45 -3.76
N ILE A 284 8.44 2.75 -2.74
CA ILE A 284 8.23 3.15 -1.33
C ILE A 284 8.78 4.55 -1.08
N LEU A 285 9.96 4.85 -1.61
CA LEU A 285 10.58 6.17 -1.47
C LEU A 285 9.76 7.25 -2.18
N TYR A 286 9.34 7.02 -3.42
CA TYR A 286 8.54 7.99 -4.18
C TYR A 286 7.15 8.21 -3.57
N HIS A 287 6.49 7.14 -3.15
CA HIS A 287 5.23 7.25 -2.42
C HIS A 287 5.38 8.09 -1.13
N GLY A 288 6.51 7.94 -0.45
CA GLY A 288 6.82 8.74 0.74
C GLY A 288 7.06 10.22 0.43
N VAL A 289 7.65 10.54 -0.73
CA VAL A 289 7.81 11.94 -1.18
C VAL A 289 6.46 12.59 -1.49
N LEU A 290 5.49 11.82 -1.94
CA LEU A 290 4.11 12.29 -2.18
C LEU A 290 3.26 12.36 -0.91
N SER A 291 3.78 11.91 0.24
CA SER A 291 3.06 11.97 1.51
C SER A 291 2.67 13.40 1.88
N GLY A 292 1.47 13.57 2.41
CA GLY A 292 1.01 14.84 2.99
C GLY A 292 1.67 15.18 4.34
N ASP A 293 2.39 14.26 4.98
CA ASP A 293 3.17 14.49 6.20
C ASP A 293 4.54 15.11 5.84
N PRO A 294 4.79 16.39 6.20
CA PRO A 294 6.04 17.07 5.84
C PRO A 294 7.28 16.40 6.45
N VAL A 295 7.21 15.86 7.67
CA VAL A 295 8.32 15.20 8.34
C VAL A 295 8.64 13.88 7.64
N PHE A 296 7.62 13.08 7.35
CA PHE A 296 7.79 11.82 6.63
C PHE A 296 8.35 12.06 5.23
N LYS A 297 7.81 13.07 4.50
CA LYS A 297 8.30 13.48 3.18
C LYS A 297 9.78 13.87 3.21
N ARG A 298 10.19 14.72 4.15
CA ARG A 298 11.60 15.12 4.29
C ARG A 298 12.52 13.93 4.58
N LYS A 299 12.10 12.97 5.40
CA LYS A 299 12.86 11.73 5.62
C LYS A 299 13.09 10.97 4.31
N GLN A 300 12.08 10.87 3.45
CA GLN A 300 12.22 10.21 2.15
C GLN A 300 13.16 10.98 1.20
N ILE A 301 13.04 12.30 1.17
CA ILE A 301 13.96 13.15 0.38
C ILE A 301 15.41 12.96 0.84
N VAL A 302 15.68 12.93 2.15
CA VAL A 302 17.02 12.65 2.68
C VAL A 302 17.54 11.29 2.24
N ARG A 303 16.72 10.23 2.33
CA ARG A 303 17.09 8.88 1.86
C ARG A 303 17.47 8.87 0.39
N LEU A 304 16.62 9.46 -0.44
CA LEU A 304 16.84 9.56 -1.90
C LEU A 304 18.09 10.36 -2.22
N PHE A 305 18.35 11.46 -1.50
CA PHE A 305 19.56 12.25 -1.67
C PHE A 305 20.84 11.39 -1.48
N PHE A 306 20.90 10.64 -0.39
CA PHE A 306 22.06 9.77 -0.11
C PHE A 306 22.15 8.54 -1.01
N GLN A 307 21.04 8.14 -1.64
CA GLN A 307 20.99 7.05 -2.63
C GLN A 307 21.29 7.53 -4.07
N ASN A 308 21.52 8.83 -4.27
CA ASN A 308 21.62 9.50 -5.57
C ASN A 308 20.35 9.30 -6.44
N GLY A 309 19.17 9.20 -5.81
CA GLY A 309 17.89 8.94 -6.47
C GLY A 309 17.01 10.20 -6.63
N LEU A 310 17.48 11.40 -6.24
CA LEU A 310 16.68 12.61 -6.37
C LEU A 310 16.45 13.02 -7.83
N ASP A 311 17.44 12.77 -8.70
CA ASP A 311 17.34 13.14 -10.11
C ASP A 311 16.35 12.25 -10.90
N ASP A 312 15.99 11.09 -10.33
CA ASP A 312 15.00 10.18 -10.90
C ASP A 312 13.55 10.59 -10.57
N ILE A 313 13.36 11.53 -9.62
CA ILE A 313 12.02 11.96 -9.20
C ILE A 313 11.49 13.01 -10.20
N PRO A 314 10.27 12.81 -10.74
CA PRO A 314 9.63 13.81 -11.56
C PRO A 314 9.52 15.15 -10.82
N PRO A 315 9.89 16.30 -11.46
CA PRO A 315 9.87 17.61 -10.82
C PRO A 315 8.51 17.99 -10.24
N GLU A 316 7.41 17.51 -10.83
CA GLU A 316 6.04 17.77 -10.36
C GLU A 316 5.73 17.17 -8.97
N PHE A 317 6.61 16.34 -8.41
CA PHE A 317 6.46 15.79 -7.06
C PHE A 317 6.99 16.71 -5.97
N PHE A 318 7.76 17.73 -6.35
CA PHE A 318 8.29 18.73 -5.44
C PHE A 318 7.50 20.05 -5.56
N ASN A 319 7.20 20.65 -4.43
CA ASN A 319 6.76 22.03 -4.36
C ASN A 319 7.98 22.94 -4.04
N GLU A 320 7.78 24.25 -4.07
CA GLU A 320 8.85 25.24 -3.79
C GLU A 320 9.55 25.01 -2.43
N GLN A 321 8.79 24.56 -1.41
CA GLN A 321 9.36 24.28 -0.08
C GLN A 321 10.24 23.03 -0.10
N ASP A 322 9.86 22.02 -0.86
CA ASP A 322 10.64 20.80 -1.05
C ASP A 322 11.93 21.09 -1.81
N GLU A 323 11.87 21.86 -2.87
CA GLU A 323 13.04 22.28 -3.65
C GLU A 323 14.02 23.10 -2.78
N ALA A 324 13.50 24.06 -2.02
CA ALA A 324 14.29 24.84 -1.07
C ALA A 324 14.94 23.94 0.00
N PHE A 325 14.23 22.94 0.47
CA PHE A 325 14.78 21.95 1.41
C PHE A 325 15.90 21.12 0.77
N VAL A 326 15.69 20.61 -0.44
CA VAL A 326 16.73 19.88 -1.20
C VAL A 326 18.00 20.71 -1.37
N GLN A 327 17.88 22.01 -1.69
CA GLN A 327 19.02 22.89 -1.82
C GLN A 327 19.76 23.09 -0.48
N ARG A 328 19.04 23.29 0.62
CA ARG A 328 19.66 23.39 1.95
C ARG A 328 20.39 22.09 2.33
N LEU A 329 19.76 20.94 2.06
CA LEU A 329 20.36 19.63 2.30
C LEU A 329 21.67 19.44 1.51
N LYS A 330 21.64 19.74 0.21
CA LYS A 330 22.84 19.71 -0.65
C LYS A 330 23.96 20.59 -0.11
N THR A 331 23.64 21.83 0.22
CA THR A 331 24.61 22.79 0.76
C THR A 331 25.21 22.31 2.08
N TYR A 332 24.37 21.87 3.00
CA TYR A 332 24.80 21.38 4.31
C TYR A 332 25.73 20.16 4.18
N VAL A 333 25.32 19.14 3.41
CA VAL A 333 26.12 17.92 3.25
C VAL A 333 27.44 18.18 2.56
N ASN A 334 27.44 19.02 1.51
CA ASN A 334 28.70 19.39 0.83
C ASN A 334 29.64 20.18 1.75
N SER A 335 29.12 21.12 2.53
CA SER A 335 29.92 21.87 3.51
C SER A 335 30.50 20.95 4.59
N LEU A 336 29.69 20.00 5.09
CA LEU A 336 30.14 19.00 6.06
C LEU A 336 31.24 18.09 5.48
N ILE A 337 31.10 17.65 4.24
CA ILE A 337 32.17 16.84 3.57
C ILE A 337 33.47 17.62 3.50
N LEU A 338 33.42 18.85 3.01
CA LEU A 338 34.63 19.71 2.91
C LEU A 338 35.26 19.97 4.27
N GLU A 339 34.46 20.27 5.30
CA GLU A 339 34.97 20.46 6.66
C GLU A 339 35.70 19.21 7.18
N ILE A 340 35.07 18.03 7.01
CA ILE A 340 35.62 16.77 7.48
C ILE A 340 36.89 16.38 6.68
N GLU A 341 36.93 16.62 5.38
CA GLU A 341 38.15 16.42 4.57
C GLU A 341 39.31 17.27 5.05
N GLN A 342 39.05 18.54 5.39
CA GLN A 342 40.05 19.42 6.00
C GLN A 342 40.55 18.87 7.35
N LYS A 343 39.62 18.36 8.19
CA LYS A 343 39.95 17.78 9.49
C LYS A 343 40.72 16.47 9.38
N ILE A 344 40.53 15.69 8.33
CA ILE A 344 41.34 14.52 8.01
C ILE A 344 42.79 14.95 7.72
N GLN A 345 42.98 15.96 6.88
CA GLN A 345 44.33 16.51 6.57
C GLN A 345 45.00 17.09 7.83
N GLU A 346 44.23 17.81 8.67
CA GLU A 346 44.71 18.31 9.95
C GLU A 346 45.13 17.18 10.88
N LYS A 347 44.36 16.10 10.98
CA LYS A 347 44.75 14.91 11.75
C LYS A 347 46.03 14.28 11.28
N GLU A 348 46.26 14.16 9.96
CA GLU A 348 47.44 13.55 9.37
C GLU A 348 48.70 14.36 9.65
N SER A 349 48.57 15.67 9.80
CA SER A 349 49.67 16.57 10.15
C SER A 349 50.02 16.60 11.65
N LYS A 350 49.20 16.00 12.52
CA LYS A 350 49.36 16.01 13.98
C LYS A 350 49.93 14.72 14.53
N VAL A 351 50.81 14.84 15.54
CA VAL A 351 51.28 13.71 16.34
C VAL A 351 50.49 13.68 17.66
N PHE A 352 49.87 12.56 17.94
CA PHE A 352 49.18 12.34 19.22
C PHE A 352 49.99 11.38 20.08
N ASN A 353 50.38 11.81 21.28
CA ASN A 353 51.21 10.99 22.17
C ASN A 353 50.46 9.82 22.78
N THR A 354 49.16 9.99 23.00
CA THR A 354 48.29 8.97 23.58
C THR A 354 46.92 8.87 22.84
N ARG A 355 46.26 7.73 23.01
CA ARG A 355 44.85 7.56 22.59
C ARG A 355 43.92 8.61 23.22
N LYS A 356 44.22 9.03 24.43
CA LYS A 356 43.46 10.05 25.15
C LYS A 356 43.57 11.42 24.48
N ASP A 357 44.79 11.80 24.07
CA ASP A 357 45.04 13.08 23.38
C ASP A 357 44.28 13.12 22.05
N TYR A 358 44.29 12.02 21.30
CA TYR A 358 43.53 11.88 20.06
C TYR A 358 42.03 11.99 20.33
N ALA A 359 41.50 11.28 21.33
CA ALA A 359 40.07 11.33 21.66
C ALA A 359 39.60 12.73 22.08
N LEU A 360 40.41 13.45 22.85
CA LEU A 360 40.15 14.83 23.25
C LEU A 360 40.14 15.76 22.04
N TRP A 361 41.10 15.61 21.13
CA TRP A 361 41.13 16.40 19.89
C TRP A 361 39.89 16.13 19.01
N VAL A 362 39.49 14.86 18.80
CA VAL A 362 38.30 14.50 18.04
C VAL A 362 37.06 15.13 18.68
N THR A 363 36.88 14.98 19.96
CA THR A 363 35.70 15.49 20.69
C THR A 363 35.62 17.02 20.63
N ALA A 364 36.74 17.71 20.61
CA ALA A 364 36.80 19.17 20.55
C ALA A 364 36.67 19.77 19.15
N ASN A 365 37.05 19.03 18.10
CA ASN A 365 37.15 19.58 16.74
C ASN A 365 36.22 18.95 15.71
N ILE A 366 35.56 17.85 16.04
CA ILE A 366 34.72 17.10 15.11
C ILE A 366 33.28 17.08 15.64
N PRO A 367 32.27 17.43 14.82
CA PRO A 367 30.86 17.33 15.23
C PRO A 367 30.49 15.94 15.75
N SER A 368 29.75 15.90 16.86
CA SER A 368 29.44 14.65 17.58
C SER A 368 28.75 13.60 16.73
N GLN A 369 27.89 14.02 15.79
CA GLN A 369 27.18 13.13 14.86
C GLN A 369 28.09 12.39 13.86
N VAL A 370 29.32 12.87 13.66
CA VAL A 370 30.28 12.29 12.69
C VAL A 370 31.63 11.89 13.32
N ASN A 371 31.83 12.13 14.62
CA ASN A 371 33.07 11.78 15.30
C ASN A 371 33.40 10.28 15.27
N GLY A 372 32.40 9.42 15.13
CA GLY A 372 32.55 7.97 14.94
C GLY A 372 33.44 7.59 13.75
N TYR A 373 33.45 8.41 12.69
CA TYR A 373 34.33 8.20 11.55
C TYR A 373 35.83 8.29 11.94
N PHE A 374 36.17 9.27 12.76
CA PHE A 374 37.52 9.45 13.26
C PHE A 374 37.91 8.35 14.25
N PHE A 375 37.00 7.94 15.14
CA PHE A 375 37.26 6.83 16.07
C PHE A 375 37.43 5.47 15.38
N GLN A 376 36.88 5.31 14.16
CA GLN A 376 37.12 4.14 13.30
C GLN A 376 38.39 4.26 12.43
N GLY A 377 39.20 5.31 12.63
CA GLY A 377 40.45 5.49 11.95
C GLY A 377 40.37 6.15 10.57
N CYS A 378 39.24 6.77 10.21
CA CYS A 378 39.00 7.39 8.90
C CYS A 378 39.17 6.39 7.73
N GLN A 379 38.66 5.18 7.89
CA GLN A 379 38.74 4.16 6.85
C GLN A 379 37.67 4.39 5.77
N GLY A 380 38.12 4.37 4.51
CA GLY A 380 37.26 4.61 3.35
C GLY A 380 36.86 6.07 3.15
N SER A 381 35.92 6.30 2.22
CA SER A 381 35.40 7.63 1.94
C SER A 381 34.44 8.09 3.06
N PHE A 382 34.61 9.34 3.53
CA PHE A 382 33.68 9.92 4.50
C PHE A 382 32.24 9.98 3.95
N LYS A 383 32.07 10.23 2.65
CA LYS A 383 30.75 10.26 1.99
C LYS A 383 30.06 8.88 2.07
N ASP A 384 30.78 7.79 1.85
CA ASP A 384 30.23 6.44 1.93
C ASP A 384 29.89 6.07 3.38
N TRP A 385 30.77 6.42 4.32
CA TRP A 385 30.52 6.25 5.74
C TRP A 385 29.26 7.00 6.21
N LEU A 386 29.05 8.22 5.70
CA LEU A 386 27.88 9.05 6.01
C LEU A 386 26.61 8.41 5.45
N LYS A 387 26.68 7.90 4.21
CA LYS A 387 25.58 7.21 3.54
C LYS A 387 25.08 5.99 4.33
N GLU A 388 26.00 5.16 4.83
CA GLU A 388 25.66 3.98 5.64
C GLU A 388 24.97 4.30 6.98
N ARG A 389 25.10 5.55 7.44
CA ARG A 389 24.60 6.00 8.76
C ARG A 389 23.47 7.00 8.68
N VAL A 390 22.94 7.26 7.48
CA VAL A 390 21.89 8.26 7.29
C VAL A 390 20.68 7.99 8.18
N GLU A 391 20.26 6.74 8.34
CA GLU A 391 19.11 6.37 9.16
C GLU A 391 19.30 6.74 10.64
N LYS A 392 20.50 6.58 11.19
CA LYS A 392 20.82 6.94 12.58
C LYS A 392 20.83 8.46 12.82
N ASN A 393 21.07 9.23 11.76
CA ASN A 393 21.24 10.68 11.82
C ASN A 393 20.13 11.43 11.07
N ILE A 394 19.10 10.73 10.63
CA ILE A 394 18.09 11.29 9.71
C ILE A 394 17.41 12.54 10.29
N ASP A 395 17.19 12.56 11.60
CA ASP A 395 16.55 13.68 12.28
C ASP A 395 17.44 14.96 12.27
N THR A 396 18.76 14.83 12.10
CA THR A 396 19.66 15.99 11.90
C THR A 396 19.40 16.68 10.56
N TYR A 397 19.01 15.93 9.55
CA TYR A 397 18.83 16.47 8.20
C TYR A 397 17.42 17.02 7.94
N ILE A 398 16.37 16.47 8.56
CA ILE A 398 14.99 16.89 8.28
C ILE A 398 14.62 18.28 8.82
N TYR A 399 15.42 18.85 9.71
CA TYR A 399 15.20 20.18 10.29
C TYR A 399 16.07 21.26 9.65
N LEU A 400 16.81 20.93 8.58
CA LEU A 400 17.53 21.90 7.76
C LEU A 400 16.52 22.82 6.98
#